data_f475aaa8fa097940dde77df89bdc391d
#
_entry.id   f475aaa8fa097940dde77df89bdc391d
#
_cell.length_a   1.000
_cell.length_b   1.000
_cell.length_c   1.000
_cell.angle_alpha   90.00
_cell.angle_beta   90.00
_cell.angle_gamma   90.00
#
_symmetry.space_group_name_H-M   'P 1'
#
loop_
_entity.id
_entity.type
_entity.pdbx_description
1 polymer ?
#
loop_
_entity_poly.entity_id
_entity_poly.type
_entity_poly.pdbx_seq_one_letter_code
_entity_poly.pdbx_strand_id
1 'polypeptide(L)' 'MVMDIIIKIKKAAGLDDFQIWLTSALDRAEDQYYEALEMGADINTINELLAKRDTLMSVRDAYCKLKGRK' A
#
# COMPACT_ATOMS: atom_id res chain seq x y z
N MET A 1 8.88 2.09 -18.48
CA MET A 1 8.36 1.10 -17.55
C MET A 1 7.03 1.54 -17.00
N VAL A 2 6.16 0.57 -16.75
CA VAL A 2 4.78 0.86 -16.33
C VAL A 2 4.73 1.65 -15.02
N MET A 3 5.60 1.34 -14.07
CA MET A 3 5.64 2.04 -12.78
C MET A 3 5.92 3.53 -12.92
N ASP A 4 6.82 3.91 -13.83
CA ASP A 4 7.14 5.32 -14.02
C ASP A 4 5.95 6.09 -14.57
N ILE A 5 5.19 5.47 -15.47
CA ILE A 5 3.99 6.09 -16.03
C ILE A 5 2.94 6.31 -14.94
N ILE A 6 2.73 5.31 -14.08
CA ILE A 6 1.77 5.41 -12.99
C ILE A 6 2.17 6.52 -12.01
N ILE A 7 3.45 6.63 -11.68
CA ILE A 7 3.95 7.67 -10.77
C ILE A 7 3.70 9.05 -11.38
N LYS A 8 3.97 9.23 -12.68
CA LYS A 8 3.75 10.51 -13.35
C LYS A 8 2.26 10.89 -13.34
N ILE A 9 1.39 9.94 -13.56
CA ILE A 9 -0.05 10.18 -13.55
C ILE A 9 -0.50 10.61 -12.14
N LYS A 10 -0.04 9.92 -11.11
CA LYS A 10 -0.42 10.24 -9.73
C LYS A 10 0.12 11.60 -9.29
N LYS A 11 1.33 11.95 -9.71
CA LYS A 11 1.88 13.28 -9.42
C LYS A 11 1.07 14.37 -10.11
N ALA A 12 0.65 14.14 -11.33
CA ALA A 12 -0.20 15.09 -12.05
C ALA A 12 -1.54 15.27 -11.34
N ALA A 13 -2.01 14.26 -10.61
CA ALA A 13 -3.23 14.35 -9.81
C ALA A 13 -3.03 15.02 -8.46
N GLY A 14 -1.82 15.50 -8.16
CA GLY A 14 -1.55 16.22 -6.92
C GLY A 14 -1.07 15.38 -5.75
N LEU A 15 -0.75 14.11 -5.98
CA LEU A 15 -0.22 13.25 -4.93
C LEU A 15 1.28 13.47 -4.78
N ASP A 16 1.78 13.49 -3.54
CA ASP A 16 3.21 13.61 -3.30
C ASP A 16 3.90 12.25 -3.37
N ASP A 17 5.24 12.27 -3.35
CA ASP A 17 6.03 11.05 -3.51
C ASP A 17 5.76 10.03 -2.41
N PHE A 18 5.56 10.50 -1.19
CA PHE A 18 5.27 9.60 -0.07
C PHE A 18 3.93 8.89 -0.26
N GLN A 19 2.90 9.63 -0.67
CA GLN A 19 1.59 9.03 -0.92
C GLN A 19 1.63 8.02 -2.05
N ILE A 20 2.39 8.30 -3.10
CA ILE A 20 2.54 7.38 -4.22
C ILE A 20 3.25 6.11 -3.76
N TRP A 21 4.33 6.25 -3.00
CA TRP A 21 5.06 5.10 -2.46
C TRP A 21 4.15 4.27 -1.55
N LEU A 22 3.43 4.93 -0.66
CA LEU A 22 2.58 4.25 0.32
C LEU A 22 1.44 3.49 -0.36
N THR A 23 0.79 4.12 -1.35
CA THR A 23 -0.27 3.48 -2.10
C THR A 23 0.26 2.25 -2.84
N SER A 24 1.42 2.36 -3.47
CA SER A 24 2.04 1.24 -4.18
C SER A 24 2.41 0.12 -3.22
N ALA A 25 2.94 0.45 -2.05
CA ALA A 25 3.28 -0.55 -1.05
C ALA A 25 2.04 -1.27 -0.53
N LEU A 26 0.94 -0.54 -0.32
CA LEU A 26 -0.32 -1.13 0.09
C LEU A 26 -0.88 -2.08 -0.96
N ASP A 27 -0.90 -1.66 -2.21
CA ASP A 27 -1.38 -2.50 -3.31
C ASP A 27 -0.58 -3.80 -3.39
N ARG A 28 0.74 -3.70 -3.25
CA ARG A 28 1.59 -4.88 -3.28
C ARG A 28 1.33 -5.79 -2.08
N ALA A 29 1.15 -5.23 -0.90
CA ALA A 29 0.86 -6.00 0.29
C ALA A 29 -0.46 -6.74 0.17
N GLU A 30 -1.48 -6.10 -0.39
CA GLU A 30 -2.77 -6.73 -0.63
C GLU A 30 -2.66 -7.85 -1.65
N ASP A 31 -1.93 -7.63 -2.74
CA ASP A 31 -1.72 -8.65 -3.77
C ASP A 31 -1.02 -9.87 -3.18
N GLN A 32 0.00 -9.66 -2.38
CA GLN A 32 0.71 -10.76 -1.73
C GLN A 32 -0.20 -11.53 -0.78
N TYR A 33 -1.04 -10.82 -0.05
CA TYR A 33 -1.98 -11.44 0.87
C TYR A 33 -2.98 -12.34 0.12
N TYR A 34 -3.60 -11.83 -0.92
CA TYR A 34 -4.56 -12.60 -1.71
C TYR A 34 -3.90 -13.77 -2.42
N GLU A 35 -2.70 -13.57 -2.94
CA GLU A 35 -1.94 -14.64 -3.57
C GLU A 35 -1.64 -15.76 -2.58
N ALA A 36 -1.23 -15.40 -1.37
CA ALA A 36 -0.95 -16.37 -0.32
C ALA A 36 -2.20 -17.17 0.03
N LEU A 37 -3.36 -16.53 0.08
CA LEU A 37 -4.63 -17.22 0.33
C LEU A 37 -4.94 -18.23 -0.77
N GLU A 38 -4.76 -17.83 -2.03
CA GLU A 38 -5.02 -18.71 -3.16
C GLU A 38 -4.07 -19.91 -3.21
N MET A 39 -2.82 -19.69 -2.84
CA MET A 39 -1.81 -20.74 -2.85
C MET A 39 -1.89 -21.67 -1.63
N GLY A 40 -2.73 -21.35 -0.68
CA GLY A 40 -2.87 -22.15 0.52
C GLY A 40 -1.70 -22.01 1.48
N ALA A 41 -1.11 -20.81 1.56
CA ALA A 41 -0.02 -20.55 2.48
C ALA A 41 -0.44 -20.82 3.94
N ASP A 42 0.55 -21.11 4.80
CA ASP A 42 0.26 -21.41 6.18
C ASP A 42 -0.24 -20.16 6.92
N ILE A 43 -0.85 -20.39 8.08
CA ILE A 43 -1.47 -19.32 8.85
C ILE A 43 -0.45 -18.27 9.30
N ASN A 44 0.77 -18.67 9.57
CA ASN A 44 1.82 -17.74 9.99
C ASN A 44 2.18 -16.77 8.88
N THR A 45 2.32 -17.27 7.65
CA THR A 45 2.60 -16.43 6.48
C THR A 45 1.45 -15.48 6.23
N ILE A 46 0.22 -15.96 6.30
CA ILE A 46 -0.97 -15.13 6.08
C ILE A 46 -1.03 -14.03 7.14
N ASN A 47 -0.79 -14.37 8.41
CA ASN A 47 -0.81 -13.40 9.49
C ASN A 47 0.27 -12.33 9.34
N GLU A 48 1.47 -12.70 8.87
CA GLU A 48 2.54 -11.75 8.62
C GLU A 48 2.15 -10.76 7.53
N LEU A 49 1.58 -11.25 6.44
CA LEU A 49 1.14 -10.40 5.33
C LEU A 49 0.00 -9.49 5.76
N LEU A 50 -0.92 -9.99 6.55
CA LEU A 50 -2.02 -9.20 7.09
C LEU A 50 -1.51 -8.10 8.00
N ALA A 51 -0.57 -8.41 8.90
CA ALA A 51 0.02 -7.42 9.80
C ALA A 51 0.75 -6.33 9.02
N LYS A 52 1.47 -6.71 7.98
CA LYS A 52 2.17 -5.76 7.11
C LYS A 52 1.18 -4.82 6.42
N ARG A 53 0.10 -5.37 5.90
CA ARG A 53 -0.95 -4.56 5.29
C ARG A 53 -1.57 -3.60 6.29
N ASP A 54 -1.91 -4.09 7.48
CA ASP A 54 -2.53 -3.26 8.52
C ASP A 54 -1.60 -2.14 8.96
N THR A 55 -0.30 -2.41 9.09
CA THR A 55 0.68 -1.39 9.42
C THR A 55 0.71 -0.29 8.36
N LEU A 56 0.74 -0.67 7.10
CA LEU A 56 0.75 0.30 6.00
C LEU A 56 -0.55 1.11 5.96
N MET A 57 -1.68 0.48 6.23
CA MET A 57 -2.95 1.20 6.28
C MET A 57 -2.98 2.20 7.44
N SER A 58 -2.44 1.84 8.58
CA SER A 58 -2.34 2.76 9.73
C SER A 58 -1.46 3.95 9.41
N VAL A 59 -0.33 3.72 8.75
CA VAL A 59 0.56 4.80 8.33
C VAL A 59 -0.15 5.72 7.35
N ARG A 60 -0.87 5.15 6.39
CA ARG A 60 -1.62 5.94 5.42
C ARG A 60 -2.68 6.80 6.10
N ASP A 61 -3.42 6.23 7.03
CA ASP A 61 -4.46 6.96 7.75
C ASP A 61 -3.88 8.11 8.55
N ALA A 62 -2.77 7.86 9.25
CA ALA A 62 -2.10 8.90 10.03
C ALA A 62 -1.60 10.02 9.13
N TYR A 63 -1.01 9.66 7.99
CA TYR A 63 -0.51 10.65 7.03
C TYR A 63 -1.65 11.49 6.44
N CYS A 64 -2.75 10.83 6.09
CA CYS A 64 -3.92 11.54 5.56
C CYS A 64 -4.52 12.50 6.58
N LYS A 65 -4.57 12.10 7.84
CA LYS A 65 -5.05 12.97 8.91
C LYS A 65 -4.16 14.19 9.10
N LEU A 66 -2.85 13.99 9.04
CA LEU A 66 -1.91 15.10 9.16
C LEU A 66 -2.07 16.09 8.01
N LYS A 67 -2.21 15.59 6.79
CA LYS A 67 -2.40 16.45 5.62
C LYS A 67 -3.76 17.12 5.61
N GLY A 68 -4.77 16.44 6.10
CA GLY A 68 -6.12 16.98 6.16
C GLY A 68 -6.33 18.03 7.23
N ARG A 69 -5.40 18.15 8.14
CA ARG A 69 -5.44 19.16 9.18
C ARG A 69 -4.81 20.46 8.72
N LYS A 70 -5.59 21.37 8.37
CA LYS A 70 -5.07 22.70 8.04
C LYS A 70 -5.46 23.72 9.07
#